data_46d61b814bf1e37ba3e2b7c5dc9cd1f3
#
_entry.id   46d61b814bf1e37ba3e2b7c5dc9cd1f3
#
_cell.length_a   1.000
_cell.length_b   1.000
_cell.length_c   1.000
_cell.angle_alpha   90.00
_cell.angle_beta   90.00
_cell.angle_gamma   90.00
#
_symmetry.space_group_name_H-M   'P 1'
#
loop_
_entity.id
_entity.type
_entity.pdbx_description
1 polymer ?
#
loop_
_entity_poly.entity_id
_entity_poly.type
_entity_poly.pdbx_seq_one_letter_code
_entity_poly.pdbx_strand_id
1 'polypeptide(L)'
;MDGAAATVADGTDGAAVTDGAAAAGGPVTRTVDQLVAAARAGLDRPDPARAWAEVTDGARLVDIRPAAQRAREGEIPGALVIERNVLEWRLDPTGSHRIPEAVDHGVRWIVVCSEGYASSLAAASLQELGLYRATDLDGGFVAWAAAGLPTRSVDQGLR
;
A
#
# COMPACT_ATOMS: atom_id res chain seq x y z
N MET A 1 62.52 58.11 4.01
CA MET A 1 61.24 58.76 4.36
C MET A 1 60.15 57.73 4.20
N ASP A 2 59.76 57.26 5.33
CA ASP A 2 58.48 56.75 5.78
C ASP A 2 57.74 55.79 4.85
N GLY A 3 57.95 54.52 5.15
CA GLY A 3 57.07 53.45 4.74
C GLY A 3 56.22 52.97 5.94
N ALA A 4 54.97 53.27 5.91
CA ALA A 4 54.05 52.79 6.92
C ALA A 4 53.71 51.31 6.64
N ALA A 5 54.01 50.48 7.65
CA ALA A 5 53.58 49.10 7.67
C ALA A 5 52.09 49.00 7.94
N ALA A 6 51.34 48.42 7.06
CA ALA A 6 49.93 48.05 7.29
C ALA A 6 49.87 46.63 7.85
N THR A 7 49.42 46.55 9.08
CA THR A 7 49.16 45.31 9.77
C THR A 7 47.89 44.71 9.18
N VAL A 8 48.00 43.55 8.58
CA VAL A 8 46.81 42.73 8.17
C VAL A 8 46.35 41.99 9.43
N ALA A 9 45.16 42.33 9.86
CA ALA A 9 44.49 41.56 10.90
C ALA A 9 43.98 40.25 10.27
N ASP A 10 44.52 39.17 10.74
CA ASP A 10 44.07 37.83 10.48
C ASP A 10 42.74 37.61 11.24
N GLY A 11 41.65 37.68 10.49
CA GLY A 11 40.31 37.35 10.96
C GLY A 11 40.02 35.90 10.60
N THR A 12 40.52 34.99 11.40
CA THR A 12 40.06 33.60 11.37
C THR A 12 38.67 33.57 11.98
N ASP A 13 37.64 33.79 11.16
CA ASP A 13 36.27 33.45 11.53
C ASP A 13 36.11 31.94 11.30
N GLY A 14 36.45 31.18 12.32
CA GLY A 14 36.18 29.77 12.42
C GLY A 14 34.70 29.58 12.62
N ALA A 15 33.96 29.47 11.49
CA ALA A 15 32.62 28.94 11.55
C ALA A 15 32.73 27.53 12.12
N ALA A 16 32.43 27.37 13.39
CA ALA A 16 32.21 26.08 14.00
C ALA A 16 30.99 25.46 13.27
N VAL A 17 31.29 24.58 12.35
CA VAL A 17 30.31 23.62 11.88
C VAL A 17 29.97 22.77 13.07
N THR A 18 28.92 23.13 13.78
CA THR A 18 28.33 22.22 14.74
C THR A 18 27.75 21.09 13.90
N ASP A 19 28.55 20.07 13.74
CA ASP A 19 28.08 18.78 13.30
C ASP A 19 27.05 18.37 14.37
N GLY A 20 25.77 18.61 14.04
CA GLY A 20 24.69 18.09 14.83
C GLY A 20 24.78 16.58 14.69
N ALA A 21 25.49 15.97 15.63
CA ALA A 21 25.43 14.53 15.77
C ALA A 21 23.96 14.18 15.89
N ALA A 22 23.39 13.68 14.78
CA ALA A 22 22.12 13.00 14.83
C ALA A 22 22.28 11.96 15.93
N ALA A 23 21.51 12.12 17.02
CA ALA A 23 21.52 11.14 18.08
C ALA A 23 21.39 9.79 17.41
N ALA A 24 22.39 8.93 17.56
CA ALA A 24 22.32 7.57 17.08
C ALA A 24 21.27 6.87 17.93
N GLY A 25 20.00 7.15 17.64
CA GLY A 25 18.89 6.36 18.08
C GLY A 25 19.10 4.97 17.49
N GLY A 26 18.89 3.92 18.27
CA GLY A 26 18.88 2.56 17.77
C GLY A 26 17.95 2.40 16.57
N PRO A 27 17.91 1.23 15.91
CA PRO A 27 17.04 0.99 14.76
C PRO A 27 15.58 1.32 15.11
N VAL A 28 14.89 1.98 14.19
CA VAL A 28 13.45 2.27 14.34
C VAL A 28 12.70 0.95 14.28
N THR A 29 11.98 0.64 15.35
CA THR A 29 11.14 -0.56 15.44
C THR A 29 9.67 -0.14 15.50
N ARG A 30 8.80 -0.95 14.89
CA ARG A 30 7.35 -0.79 14.93
C ARG A 30 6.70 -2.12 15.21
N THR A 31 5.56 -2.10 15.89
CA THR A 31 4.67 -3.24 15.91
C THR A 31 3.95 -3.39 14.57
N VAL A 32 3.42 -4.57 14.29
CA VAL A 32 2.59 -4.76 13.09
C VAL A 32 1.37 -3.84 13.10
N ASP A 33 0.77 -3.59 14.27
CA ASP A 33 -0.36 -2.67 14.40
C ASP A 33 0.02 -1.23 14.05
N GLN A 34 1.19 -0.78 14.45
CA GLN A 34 1.71 0.54 14.07
C GLN A 34 1.98 0.62 12.57
N LEU A 35 2.49 -0.44 11.96
CA LEU A 35 2.70 -0.50 10.52
C LEU A 35 1.38 -0.41 9.75
N VAL A 36 0.38 -1.16 10.20
CA VAL A 36 -0.97 -1.12 9.61
C VAL A 36 -1.60 0.26 9.78
N ALA A 37 -1.51 0.87 10.96
CA ALA A 37 -2.03 2.22 11.20
C ALA A 37 -1.38 3.26 10.28
N ALA A 38 -0.07 3.18 10.08
CA ALA A 38 0.65 4.06 9.16
C ALA A 38 0.22 3.86 7.71
N ALA A 39 0.03 2.61 7.28
CA ALA A 39 -0.48 2.30 5.95
C ALA A 39 -1.88 2.88 5.73
N ARG A 40 -2.77 2.71 6.69
CA ARG A 40 -4.16 3.17 6.62
C ARG A 40 -4.31 4.69 6.61
N ALA A 41 -3.36 5.43 7.12
CA ALA A 41 -3.41 6.89 7.14
C ALA A 41 -3.55 7.50 5.74
N GLY A 42 -3.06 6.84 4.69
CA GLY A 42 -3.19 7.27 3.30
C GLY A 42 -4.31 6.59 2.51
N LEU A 43 -5.12 5.74 3.15
CA LEU A 43 -6.16 4.96 2.50
C LEU A 43 -7.55 5.47 2.88
N ASP A 44 -8.47 5.54 1.94
CA ASP A 44 -9.85 5.94 2.18
C ASP A 44 -10.81 4.78 2.47
N ARG A 45 -10.34 3.59 2.52
CA ARG A 45 -10.91 2.30 2.93
C ARG A 45 -12.45 2.21 2.88
N PRO A 46 -13.04 1.88 1.73
CA PRO A 46 -14.48 1.70 1.65
C PRO A 46 -14.93 0.51 2.50
N ASP A 47 -16.10 0.66 3.14
CA ASP A 47 -16.82 -0.47 3.69
C ASP A 47 -17.41 -1.34 2.56
N PRO A 48 -17.93 -2.53 2.86
CA PRO A 48 -18.49 -3.41 1.82
C PRO A 48 -19.57 -2.78 0.96
N ALA A 49 -20.49 -2.01 1.53
CA ALA A 49 -21.57 -1.36 0.78
C ALA A 49 -21.04 -0.32 -0.21
N ARG A 50 -20.10 0.51 0.23
CA ARG A 50 -19.44 1.50 -0.63
C ARG A 50 -18.58 0.81 -1.69
N ALA A 51 -17.82 -0.22 -1.34
CA ALA A 51 -17.02 -0.98 -2.29
C ALA A 51 -17.89 -1.60 -3.38
N TRP A 52 -19.03 -2.15 -3.03
CA TRP A 52 -19.99 -2.68 -3.99
C TRP A 52 -20.48 -1.62 -4.99
N ALA A 53 -20.82 -0.43 -4.48
CA ALA A 53 -21.21 0.69 -5.33
C ALA A 53 -20.05 1.14 -6.26
N GLU A 54 -18.84 1.23 -5.73
CA GLU A 54 -17.67 1.61 -6.52
C GLU A 54 -17.34 0.59 -7.61
N VAL A 55 -17.50 -0.70 -7.35
CA VAL A 55 -17.31 -1.76 -8.35
C VAL A 55 -18.32 -1.60 -9.50
N THR A 56 -19.55 -1.23 -9.19
CA THR A 56 -20.56 -0.92 -10.20
C THR A 56 -20.15 0.26 -11.09
N ASP A 57 -19.40 1.20 -10.53
CA ASP A 57 -18.85 2.37 -11.24
C ASP A 57 -17.47 2.12 -11.87
N GLY A 58 -16.99 0.89 -11.88
CA GLY A 58 -15.75 0.50 -12.57
C GLY A 58 -14.54 0.26 -11.68
N ALA A 59 -14.65 0.35 -10.36
CA ALA A 59 -13.58 -0.08 -9.45
C ALA A 59 -13.37 -1.61 -9.56
N ARG A 60 -12.16 -2.04 -9.25
CA ARG A 60 -11.78 -3.44 -9.35
C ARG A 60 -11.38 -4.00 -8.01
N LEU A 61 -12.01 -5.09 -7.62
CA LEU A 61 -11.63 -5.87 -6.45
C LEU A 61 -10.46 -6.80 -6.81
N VAL A 62 -9.45 -6.81 -5.95
CA VAL A 62 -8.30 -7.72 -6.07
C VAL A 62 -8.16 -8.51 -4.79
N ASP A 63 -8.40 -9.80 -4.88
CA ASP A 63 -8.27 -10.73 -3.76
C ASP A 63 -6.85 -11.26 -3.68
N ILE A 64 -6.17 -10.95 -2.58
CA ILE A 64 -4.77 -11.33 -2.35
C ILE A 64 -4.60 -12.54 -1.44
N ARG A 65 -5.70 -13.18 -1.02
CA ARG A 65 -5.65 -14.34 -0.13
C ARG A 65 -5.01 -15.53 -0.83
N PRO A 66 -4.27 -16.37 -0.09
CA PRO A 66 -3.82 -17.67 -0.58
C PRO A 66 -4.99 -18.56 -1.04
N ALA A 67 -4.74 -19.41 -2.01
CA ALA A 67 -5.75 -20.31 -2.56
C ALA A 67 -6.44 -21.18 -1.50
N ALA A 68 -5.67 -21.71 -0.54
CA ALA A 68 -6.21 -22.52 0.55
C ALA A 68 -7.18 -21.73 1.45
N GLN A 69 -6.92 -20.44 1.66
CA GLN A 69 -7.80 -19.59 2.46
C GLN A 69 -9.09 -19.28 1.71
N ARG A 70 -9.00 -18.94 0.41
CA ARG A 70 -10.19 -18.74 -0.44
C ARG A 70 -11.05 -20.01 -0.52
N ALA A 71 -10.41 -21.17 -0.61
CA ALA A 71 -11.11 -22.45 -0.62
C ALA A 71 -11.95 -22.68 0.66
N ARG A 72 -11.45 -22.26 1.81
CA ARG A 72 -12.17 -22.39 3.09
C ARG A 72 -13.25 -21.34 3.30
N GLU A 73 -12.97 -20.10 2.87
CA GLU A 73 -13.82 -18.95 3.20
C GLU A 73 -14.82 -18.62 2.10
N GLY A 74 -14.50 -18.94 0.86
CA GLY A 74 -15.25 -18.53 -0.33
C GLY A 74 -14.59 -17.37 -1.09
N GLU A 75 -15.20 -16.98 -2.18
CA GLU A 75 -14.73 -15.94 -3.09
C GLU A 75 -15.81 -14.88 -3.36
N ILE A 76 -15.37 -13.72 -3.83
CA ILE A 76 -16.24 -12.68 -4.37
C ILE A 76 -16.31 -12.88 -5.89
N PRO A 77 -17.49 -13.13 -6.46
CA PRO A 77 -17.63 -13.22 -7.92
C PRO A 77 -17.15 -11.94 -8.61
N GLY A 78 -16.35 -12.11 -9.64
CA GLY A 78 -15.79 -10.99 -10.41
C GLY A 78 -14.55 -10.33 -9.83
N ALA A 79 -14.14 -10.67 -8.61
CA ALA A 79 -12.85 -10.22 -8.08
C ALA A 79 -11.69 -10.86 -8.84
N LEU A 80 -10.67 -10.07 -9.13
CA LEU A 80 -9.42 -10.59 -9.67
C LEU A 80 -8.64 -11.27 -8.54
N VAL A 81 -8.07 -12.42 -8.82
CA VAL A 81 -7.25 -13.16 -7.86
C VAL A 81 -5.79 -12.95 -8.22
N ILE A 82 -5.07 -12.28 -7.33
CA ILE A 82 -3.63 -12.05 -7.46
C ILE A 82 -3.01 -12.26 -6.09
N GLU A 83 -2.13 -13.23 -5.96
CA GLU A 83 -1.46 -13.47 -4.70
C GLU A 83 -0.58 -12.30 -4.29
N ARG A 84 -0.49 -12.05 -2.97
CA ARG A 84 0.21 -10.88 -2.42
C ARG A 84 1.66 -10.76 -2.91
N ASN A 85 2.37 -11.86 -3.08
CA ASN A 85 3.79 -11.86 -3.43
C ASN A 85 4.10 -11.34 -4.85
N VAL A 86 3.13 -11.26 -5.73
CA VAL A 86 3.30 -10.79 -7.11
C VAL A 86 2.43 -9.57 -7.44
N LEU A 87 1.75 -9.03 -6.46
CA LEU A 87 0.72 -7.98 -6.65
C LEU A 87 1.27 -6.76 -7.39
N GLU A 88 2.39 -6.22 -6.95
CA GLU A 88 2.99 -5.02 -7.55
C GLU A 88 3.38 -5.25 -9.01
N TRP A 89 3.94 -6.41 -9.33
CA TRP A 89 4.30 -6.76 -10.72
C TRP A 89 3.08 -6.89 -11.63
N ARG A 90 1.99 -7.41 -11.09
CA ARG A 90 0.77 -7.63 -11.88
C ARG A 90 -0.03 -6.34 -12.09
N LEU A 91 0.10 -5.35 -11.22
CA LEU A 91 -0.66 -4.11 -11.27
C LEU A 91 0.15 -2.89 -11.73
N ASP A 92 1.46 -3.00 -11.88
CA ASP A 92 2.27 -1.93 -12.47
C ASP A 92 1.95 -1.76 -13.96
N PRO A 93 1.29 -0.66 -14.37
CA PRO A 93 0.87 -0.47 -15.75
C PRO A 93 2.05 -0.31 -16.73
N THR A 94 3.25 -0.05 -16.21
CA THR A 94 4.48 0.10 -17.01
C THR A 94 5.27 -1.20 -17.12
N GLY A 95 4.91 -2.21 -16.32
CA GLY A 95 5.64 -3.47 -16.23
C GLY A 95 5.24 -4.48 -17.30
N SER A 96 6.17 -5.36 -17.63
CA SER A 96 5.95 -6.45 -18.61
C SER A 96 5.07 -7.58 -18.07
N HIS A 97 4.86 -7.64 -16.76
CA HIS A 97 4.07 -8.67 -16.08
C HIS A 97 2.67 -8.21 -15.69
N ARG A 98 2.27 -7.02 -16.13
CA ARG A 98 0.95 -6.47 -15.81
C ARG A 98 -0.17 -7.34 -16.37
N ILE A 99 -1.29 -7.37 -15.64
CA ILE A 99 -2.54 -7.91 -16.18
C ILE A 99 -3.17 -6.92 -17.15
N PRO A 100 -4.05 -7.37 -18.07
CA PRO A 100 -4.70 -6.48 -19.03
C PRO A 100 -5.48 -5.32 -18.40
N GLU A 101 -6.05 -5.53 -17.21
CA GLU A 101 -6.83 -4.55 -16.48
C GLU A 101 -5.99 -3.42 -15.88
N ALA A 102 -4.69 -3.62 -15.74
CA ALA A 102 -3.73 -2.61 -15.25
C ALA A 102 -3.37 -1.63 -16.38
N VAL A 103 -4.33 -0.82 -16.82
CA VAL A 103 -4.21 0.03 -18.01
C VAL A 103 -3.46 1.32 -17.76
N ASP A 104 -3.55 1.88 -16.55
CA ASP A 104 -2.88 3.12 -16.15
C ASP A 104 -2.79 3.23 -14.62
N HIS A 105 -2.20 4.32 -14.12
CA HIS A 105 -2.07 4.57 -12.68
C HIS A 105 -3.37 5.05 -12.02
N GLY A 106 -4.39 5.36 -12.78
CA GLY A 106 -5.67 5.86 -12.29
C GLY A 106 -6.72 4.80 -12.01
N VAL A 107 -6.41 3.54 -12.21
CA VAL A 107 -7.36 2.45 -11.89
C VAL A 107 -7.67 2.44 -10.40
N ARG A 108 -8.96 2.34 -10.07
CA ARG A 108 -9.40 2.20 -8.67
C ARG A 108 -9.29 0.74 -8.24
N TRP A 109 -8.19 0.40 -7.58
CA TRP A 109 -7.97 -0.92 -7.01
C TRP A 109 -8.46 -0.97 -5.57
N ILE A 110 -9.29 -1.94 -5.24
CA ILE A 110 -9.73 -2.23 -3.87
C ILE A 110 -9.20 -3.61 -3.51
N VAL A 111 -8.15 -3.64 -2.70
CA VAL A 111 -7.49 -4.87 -2.29
C VAL A 111 -8.29 -5.55 -1.19
N VAL A 112 -8.48 -6.86 -1.31
CA VAL A 112 -9.26 -7.67 -0.38
C VAL A 112 -8.38 -8.75 0.22
N CYS A 113 -8.36 -8.85 1.54
CA CYS A 113 -7.88 -10.02 2.26
C CYS A 113 -9.00 -10.58 3.15
N SER A 114 -8.71 -11.43 4.11
CA SER A 114 -9.75 -12.04 4.94
C SER A 114 -10.43 -11.03 5.86
N GLU A 115 -9.67 -10.26 6.63
CA GLU A 115 -10.16 -9.37 7.69
C GLU A 115 -9.75 -7.90 7.52
N GLY A 116 -9.04 -7.56 6.46
CA GLY A 116 -8.69 -6.17 6.16
C GLY A 116 -7.39 -5.67 6.82
N TYR A 117 -6.45 -6.54 7.18
CA TYR A 117 -5.14 -6.16 7.74
C TYR A 117 -4.03 -6.20 6.67
N ALA A 118 -3.74 -7.37 6.12
CA ALA A 118 -2.73 -7.51 5.08
C ALA A 118 -3.03 -6.66 3.85
N SER A 119 -4.31 -6.48 3.52
CA SER A 119 -4.75 -5.66 2.41
C SER A 119 -4.39 -4.18 2.57
N SER A 120 -4.36 -3.65 3.79
CA SER A 120 -3.93 -2.27 4.05
C SER A 120 -2.45 -2.08 3.71
N LEU A 121 -1.59 -3.02 4.10
CA LEU A 121 -0.17 -2.98 3.74
C LEU A 121 0.03 -3.09 2.22
N ALA A 122 -0.72 -3.97 1.58
CA ALA A 122 -0.68 -4.14 0.14
C ALA A 122 -1.12 -2.88 -0.61
N ALA A 123 -2.23 -2.26 -0.20
CA ALA A 123 -2.73 -1.03 -0.81
C ALA A 123 -1.75 0.13 -0.66
N ALA A 124 -1.11 0.26 0.50
CA ALA A 124 -0.07 1.27 0.71
C ALA A 124 1.13 1.06 -0.21
N SER A 125 1.55 -0.18 -0.43
CA SER A 125 2.59 -0.52 -1.39
C SER A 125 2.20 -0.13 -2.82
N LEU A 126 0.95 -0.34 -3.21
CA LEU A 126 0.46 0.08 -4.53
C LEU A 126 0.46 1.60 -4.68
N GLN A 127 0.14 2.35 -3.63
CA GLN A 127 0.23 3.82 -3.68
C GLN A 127 1.68 4.29 -3.85
N GLU A 128 2.64 3.64 -3.23
CA GLU A 128 4.07 3.93 -3.44
C GLU A 128 4.50 3.71 -4.89
N LEU A 129 3.87 2.78 -5.58
CA LEU A 129 4.06 2.54 -7.00
C LEU A 129 3.46 3.63 -7.90
N GLY A 130 2.68 4.54 -7.33
CA GLY A 130 1.98 5.61 -8.04
C GLY A 130 0.53 5.28 -8.39
N LEU A 131 0.00 4.16 -7.94
CA LEU A 131 -1.42 3.80 -8.11
C LEU A 131 -2.24 4.57 -7.06
N TYR A 132 -2.43 5.85 -7.31
CA TYR A 132 -2.92 6.82 -6.33
C TYR A 132 -4.37 6.60 -5.87
N ARG A 133 -5.16 5.82 -6.60
CA ARG A 133 -6.53 5.47 -6.23
C ARG A 133 -6.64 4.11 -5.53
N ALA A 134 -5.51 3.42 -5.33
CA ALA A 134 -5.52 2.14 -4.62
C ALA A 134 -5.93 2.30 -3.16
N THR A 135 -6.75 1.40 -2.70
CA THR A 135 -7.20 1.26 -1.31
C THR A 135 -7.47 -0.20 -0.99
N ASP A 136 -8.00 -0.48 0.18
CA ASP A 136 -8.41 -1.82 0.56
C ASP A 136 -9.83 -1.84 1.15
N LEU A 137 -10.42 -3.02 1.16
CA LEU A 137 -11.75 -3.24 1.69
C LEU A 137 -11.70 -3.29 3.23
N ASP A 138 -12.37 -2.36 3.88
CA ASP A 138 -12.50 -2.35 5.34
C ASP A 138 -13.23 -3.62 5.82
N GLY A 139 -12.60 -4.34 6.75
CA GLY A 139 -13.10 -5.59 7.27
C GLY A 139 -12.92 -6.81 6.35
N GLY A 140 -12.45 -6.64 5.13
CA GLY A 140 -12.12 -7.71 4.20
C GLY A 140 -13.29 -8.58 3.76
N PHE A 141 -12.97 -9.79 3.30
CA PHE A 141 -13.97 -10.76 2.85
C PHE A 141 -15.00 -11.11 3.94
N VAL A 142 -14.56 -11.21 5.19
CA VAL A 142 -15.46 -11.52 6.31
C VAL A 142 -16.57 -10.45 6.43
N ALA A 143 -16.20 -9.17 6.36
CA ALA A 143 -17.19 -8.09 6.40
C ALA A 143 -18.08 -8.05 5.14
N TRP A 144 -17.52 -8.35 3.99
CA TRP A 144 -18.26 -8.44 2.71
C TRP A 144 -19.37 -9.52 2.82
N ALA A 145 -19.02 -10.72 3.27
CA ALA A 145 -19.96 -11.81 3.45
C ALA A 145 -21.00 -11.50 4.52
N ALA A 146 -20.61 -10.90 5.65
CA ALA A 146 -21.51 -10.49 6.71
C ALA A 146 -22.51 -9.42 6.26
N ALA A 147 -22.16 -8.59 5.30
CA ALA A 147 -23.04 -7.59 4.69
C ALA A 147 -24.05 -8.21 3.70
N GLY A 148 -24.00 -9.52 3.48
CA GLY A 148 -24.90 -10.21 2.56
C GLY A 148 -24.61 -9.95 1.09
N LEU A 149 -23.43 -9.45 0.75
CA LEU A 149 -23.01 -9.22 -0.61
C LEU A 149 -22.63 -10.53 -1.30
N PRO A 150 -22.62 -10.59 -2.66
CA PRO A 150 -22.41 -11.83 -3.39
C PRO A 150 -21.10 -12.54 -3.02
N THR A 151 -21.21 -13.80 -2.67
CA THR A 151 -20.09 -14.72 -2.49
C THR A 151 -20.39 -16.04 -3.19
N ARG A 152 -19.35 -16.80 -3.48
CA ARG A 152 -19.46 -18.17 -3.96
C ARG A 152 -18.48 -19.08 -3.27
N SER A 153 -18.83 -20.36 -3.16
CA SER A 153 -17.87 -21.38 -2.76
C SER A 153 -16.87 -21.61 -3.90
N VAL A 154 -15.61 -21.82 -3.55
CA VAL A 154 -14.64 -22.30 -4.52
C VAL A 154 -14.99 -23.76 -4.81
N ASP A 155 -15.32 -24.09 -6.05
CA ASP A 155 -15.52 -25.46 -6.47
C ASP A 155 -14.21 -26.23 -6.27
N GLN A 156 -14.17 -26.99 -5.21
CA GLN A 156 -13.16 -28.05 -5.05
C GLN A 156 -13.57 -29.11 -6.06
N GLY A 157 -13.02 -29.01 -7.29
CA GLY A 157 -13.27 -30.02 -8.28
C GLY A 157 -13.02 -31.40 -7.69
N LEU A 158 -14.09 -32.06 -7.35
CA LEU A 158 -14.06 -33.49 -7.01
C LEU A 158 -13.63 -34.23 -8.25
N ARG A 159 -12.40 -34.69 -8.25
CA ARG A 159 -11.90 -35.67 -9.21
C ARG A 159 -11.93 -37.05 -8.56
#